data_68437c79db5ce9adcf4283aa0b8a125f
#
_entry.id   68437c79db5ce9adcf4283aa0b8a125f
#
_cell.length_a   1.000
_cell.length_b   1.000
_cell.length_c   1.000
_cell.angle_alpha   90.00
_cell.angle_beta   90.00
_cell.angle_gamma   90.00
#
_symmetry.space_group_name_H-M   'P 1'
#
loop_
_entity.id
_entity.type
_entity.pdbx_description
1 polymer ?
#
loop_
_entity_poly.entity_id
_entity_poly.type
_entity_poly.pdbx_seq_one_letter_code
_entity_poly.pdbx_strand_id
1 'polypeptide(L)'
;MKQIGTGSLWTQAFRFVVAIACLASPQFVCAQATTAPSSDSIVQHDVPMKTRDGVTLYADIYRPSAPGKYPVILMRTPYDKSVNWAVSPAHKMVLRGYVVIIQDVRGRYTSEGEWYPFRHEQADGFDAVEWAAALPYSDGKIGMMGASYVGATQMLAAIAQPPHLAAIAPNVTASNYHDGWTYQSGAFEQWFDQNWTSQLAQNTLQRLITQNTNALVGTPTLPLTDYPVFNFGQLPADGKLTAAIAPYYLDWLAHPDYDDYWKQWSIEENFSKIAVPMLQVGGWYDIFNGGTLRNYMGAKAHGATETARTQQHLLIQIGGHAGFGRRIGDVDFGPHATENPYTDVILDWYDFLFKGIHNALATEKPVKVFTMGANEYRTLDDWPPPQAVPTKYFLHSAGKANSLRGNGSLTASAPKVEPPDTYIYDPANPVPTFGGPLCCDEEHMEPGPRDQRSVENRDDVLLYTTSPLGSDLEVTGPVTATLFVKSSAVDTDFTAKLVDVAADGFAQDLTEGILRMRYRVSPEHTTLMNPGQIYEISLDLWATSNVFLRGHSLRLEIASSNFPRFDRNPNTGAETRAARTSVTASNTILHDAQHPSALVLLVMPSK
;
A
#
# COMPACT_ATOMS: atom_id res chain seq x y z
N MET A 1 59.57 4.08 54.68
CA MET A 1 59.08 4.19 56.06
C MET A 1 57.58 3.89 56.07
N LYS A 2 57.26 2.88 56.85
CA LYS A 2 55.98 2.48 57.46
C LYS A 2 54.83 2.18 56.49
N GLN A 3 54.49 0.95 56.30
CA GLN A 3 53.80 -0.09 57.12
C GLN A 3 52.29 0.00 56.84
N ILE A 4 51.79 -1.03 56.15
CA ILE A 4 51.09 -2.23 56.62
C ILE A 4 49.72 -1.94 57.24
N GLY A 5 48.71 -2.54 56.65
CA GLY A 5 47.40 -2.72 57.24
C GLY A 5 46.58 -3.70 56.44
N THR A 6 46.68 -4.98 56.80
CA THR A 6 45.91 -6.14 56.38
C THR A 6 44.50 -6.07 56.95
N GLY A 7 43.47 -6.52 56.21
CA GLY A 7 42.14 -6.69 56.77
C GLY A 7 41.13 -7.30 55.82
N SER A 8 41.11 -8.64 55.85
CA SER A 8 40.01 -9.61 55.78
C SER A 8 38.87 -9.44 54.78
N LEU A 9 38.78 -10.51 54.00
CA LEU A 9 37.62 -11.03 53.31
C LEU A 9 36.34 -11.01 54.17
N TRP A 10 35.33 -10.37 53.64
CA TRP A 10 33.96 -10.75 53.96
C TRP A 10 33.19 -10.88 52.65
N THR A 11 32.89 -12.12 52.29
CA THR A 11 31.86 -12.57 51.34
C THR A 11 30.49 -12.06 51.83
N GLN A 12 29.96 -11.05 51.18
CA GLN A 12 28.52 -10.76 51.26
C GLN A 12 27.88 -11.11 49.93
N ALA A 13 27.13 -12.22 50.00
CA ALA A 13 26.17 -12.59 48.98
C ALA A 13 25.12 -11.51 48.85
N PHE A 14 25.21 -10.69 47.82
CA PHE A 14 24.12 -9.82 47.43
C PHE A 14 23.05 -10.69 46.75
N ARG A 15 22.00 -11.00 47.49
CA ARG A 15 20.72 -11.40 46.93
C ARG A 15 20.18 -10.23 46.15
N PHE A 16 20.32 -10.27 44.82
CA PHE A 16 19.48 -9.43 43.94
C PHE A 16 18.06 -9.96 44.04
N VAL A 17 17.27 -9.33 44.87
CA VAL A 17 15.82 -9.30 44.71
C VAL A 17 15.56 -8.45 43.48
N VAL A 18 15.36 -9.11 42.35
CA VAL A 18 14.75 -8.44 41.17
C VAL A 18 13.31 -8.16 41.58
N ALA A 19 13.08 -6.98 42.13
CA ALA A 19 11.76 -6.40 42.13
C ALA A 19 11.44 -6.14 40.66
N ILE A 20 10.65 -7.02 40.06
CA ILE A 20 9.90 -6.71 38.85
C ILE A 20 8.94 -5.58 39.26
N ALA A 21 9.40 -4.35 39.15
CA ALA A 21 8.52 -3.22 39.03
C ALA A 21 7.79 -3.44 37.69
N CYS A 22 6.60 -4.02 37.76
CA CYS A 22 5.60 -3.79 36.75
C CYS A 22 5.44 -2.27 36.67
N LEU A 23 6.19 -1.65 35.79
CA LEU A 23 5.83 -0.38 35.21
C LEU A 23 4.53 -0.69 34.45
N ALA A 24 3.41 -0.66 35.19
CA ALA A 24 2.14 -0.36 34.61
C ALA A 24 2.32 1.01 33.93
N SER A 25 2.70 0.98 32.66
CA SER A 25 2.34 2.05 31.77
C SER A 25 0.86 2.29 32.06
N PRO A 26 0.39 3.49 32.32
CA PRO A 26 -1.00 3.76 32.24
C PRO A 26 -1.32 3.48 30.76
N GLN A 27 -1.75 2.25 30.47
CA GLN A 27 -2.67 2.07 29.39
C GLN A 27 -3.76 3.10 29.74
N PHE A 28 -3.76 4.19 28.99
CA PHE A 28 -4.98 4.89 28.73
C PHE A 28 -5.88 3.82 28.09
N VAL A 29 -6.48 3.01 28.94
CA VAL A 29 -7.78 2.46 28.68
C VAL A 29 -8.60 3.74 28.56
N CYS A 30 -8.59 4.31 27.35
CA CYS A 30 -9.71 5.09 26.90
C CYS A 30 -10.85 4.11 27.14
N ALA A 31 -11.57 4.26 28.24
CA ALA A 31 -12.87 3.65 28.39
C ALA A 31 -13.64 4.20 27.20
N GLN A 32 -13.57 3.46 26.08
CA GLN A 32 -14.49 3.66 24.99
C GLN A 32 -15.83 3.46 25.65
N ALA A 33 -16.52 4.58 25.87
CA ALA A 33 -17.92 4.52 26.16
C ALA A 33 -18.49 3.69 25.02
N THR A 34 -18.75 2.42 25.28
CA THR A 34 -19.65 1.62 24.48
C THR A 34 -20.93 2.41 24.54
N THR A 35 -21.15 3.26 23.55
CA THR A 35 -22.46 3.88 23.35
C THR A 35 -23.38 2.69 23.21
N ALA A 36 -24.23 2.48 24.24
CA ALA A 36 -25.30 1.51 24.16
C ALA A 36 -25.96 1.71 22.78
N PRO A 37 -26.25 0.64 22.03
CA PRO A 37 -26.89 0.78 20.72
C PRO A 37 -28.08 1.71 20.90
N SER A 38 -28.18 2.73 20.05
CA SER A 38 -29.33 3.62 20.10
C SER A 38 -30.57 2.74 20.03
N SER A 39 -31.65 3.13 20.71
CA SER A 39 -32.93 2.38 20.74
C SER A 39 -33.50 2.08 19.34
N ASP A 40 -32.86 2.62 18.30
CA ASP A 40 -33.29 2.60 16.91
C ASP A 40 -32.54 1.56 16.06
N SER A 41 -31.65 0.74 16.61
CA SER A 41 -30.91 -0.30 15.88
C SER A 41 -31.04 -1.68 16.56
N ILE A 42 -31.02 -2.72 15.74
CA ILE A 42 -30.91 -4.13 16.15
C ILE A 42 -29.55 -4.65 15.70
N VAL A 43 -28.86 -5.31 16.62
CA VAL A 43 -27.59 -5.99 16.33
C VAL A 43 -27.78 -7.49 16.51
N GLN A 44 -27.33 -8.27 15.53
CA GLN A 44 -27.30 -9.73 15.56
C GLN A 44 -25.87 -10.18 15.39
N HIS A 45 -25.31 -10.86 16.38
CA HIS A 45 -23.93 -11.35 16.35
C HIS A 45 -23.87 -12.78 15.84
N ASP A 46 -22.74 -13.14 15.23
CA ASP A 46 -22.40 -14.49 14.78
C ASP A 46 -23.50 -15.16 13.95
N VAL A 47 -24.11 -14.41 13.04
CA VAL A 47 -25.11 -14.94 12.11
C VAL A 47 -24.42 -15.84 11.08
N PRO A 48 -24.78 -17.15 11.01
CA PRO A 48 -24.11 -18.08 10.12
C PRO A 48 -24.56 -17.89 8.66
N MET A 49 -23.61 -17.96 7.76
CA MET A 49 -23.80 -18.06 6.32
C MET A 49 -23.06 -19.30 5.79
N LYS A 50 -23.76 -20.17 5.09
CA LYS A 50 -23.14 -21.35 4.50
C LYS A 50 -22.76 -21.11 3.05
N THR A 51 -21.46 -21.31 2.74
CA THR A 51 -20.95 -21.23 1.37
C THR A 51 -21.38 -22.44 0.53
N ARG A 52 -21.24 -22.35 -0.80
CA ARG A 52 -21.58 -23.42 -1.75
C ARG A 52 -20.83 -24.73 -1.51
N ASP A 53 -19.63 -24.67 -0.95
CA ASP A 53 -18.80 -25.84 -0.60
C ASP A 53 -18.99 -26.31 0.84
N GLY A 54 -19.93 -25.70 1.57
CA GLY A 54 -20.39 -26.15 2.87
C GLY A 54 -19.67 -25.57 4.08
N VAL A 55 -18.70 -24.66 3.90
CA VAL A 55 -18.01 -23.95 4.99
C VAL A 55 -18.95 -22.89 5.57
N THR A 56 -18.95 -22.71 6.89
CA THR A 56 -19.77 -21.70 7.57
C THR A 56 -18.95 -20.45 7.84
N LEU A 57 -19.38 -19.31 7.32
CA LEU A 57 -18.83 -17.99 7.62
C LEU A 57 -19.78 -17.28 8.59
N TYR A 58 -19.24 -16.46 9.47
CA TYR A 58 -20.02 -15.76 10.50
C TYR A 58 -19.96 -14.24 10.29
N ALA A 59 -21.13 -13.60 10.45
CA ALA A 59 -21.28 -12.17 10.27
C ALA A 59 -22.02 -11.54 11.46
N ASP A 60 -21.70 -10.27 11.73
CA ASP A 60 -22.51 -9.40 12.59
C ASP A 60 -23.37 -8.50 11.71
N ILE A 61 -24.67 -8.40 12.06
CA ILE A 61 -25.66 -7.64 11.30
C ILE A 61 -26.21 -6.50 12.14
N TYR A 62 -26.03 -5.30 11.62
CA TYR A 62 -26.54 -4.04 12.20
C TYR A 62 -27.68 -3.55 11.30
N ARG A 63 -28.89 -3.34 11.87
CA ARG A 63 -30.03 -2.92 11.07
C ARG A 63 -30.98 -1.97 11.79
N PRO A 64 -31.80 -1.20 11.10
CA PRO A 64 -32.87 -0.43 11.69
C PRO A 64 -33.84 -1.32 12.49
N SER A 65 -34.36 -0.81 13.62
CA SER A 65 -35.36 -1.51 14.41
C SER A 65 -36.77 -1.46 13.78
N ALA A 66 -37.03 -0.43 12.97
CA ALA A 66 -38.29 -0.28 12.24
C ALA A 66 -38.48 -1.42 11.23
N PRO A 67 -39.69 -1.99 11.11
CA PRO A 67 -40.01 -2.96 10.10
C PRO A 67 -39.83 -2.37 8.69
N GLY A 68 -39.22 -3.14 7.78
CA GLY A 68 -39.00 -2.70 6.40
C GLY A 68 -37.99 -3.54 5.67
N LYS A 69 -37.79 -3.19 4.39
CA LYS A 69 -36.70 -3.70 3.57
C LYS A 69 -35.76 -2.55 3.25
N TYR A 70 -34.48 -2.81 3.37
CA TYR A 70 -33.42 -1.80 3.28
C TYR A 70 -32.33 -2.26 2.35
N PRO A 71 -31.64 -1.35 1.65
CA PRO A 71 -30.41 -1.68 0.97
C PRO A 71 -29.32 -2.13 1.96
N VAL A 72 -28.48 -3.05 1.52
CA VAL A 72 -27.48 -3.69 2.37
C VAL A 72 -26.09 -3.20 1.97
N ILE A 73 -25.25 -2.88 2.95
CA ILE A 73 -23.81 -2.64 2.80
C ILE A 73 -23.07 -3.81 3.45
N LEU A 74 -22.33 -4.57 2.65
CA LEU A 74 -21.56 -5.73 3.05
C LEU A 74 -20.07 -5.37 3.17
N MET A 75 -19.45 -5.72 4.29
CA MET A 75 -18.02 -5.68 4.52
C MET A 75 -17.52 -7.09 4.84
N ARG A 76 -16.50 -7.58 4.11
CA ARG A 76 -15.87 -8.88 4.37
C ARG A 76 -14.42 -8.67 4.76
N THR A 77 -14.05 -9.08 5.97
CA THR A 77 -12.78 -8.69 6.62
C THR A 77 -11.96 -9.89 7.13
N PRO A 78 -10.62 -9.89 6.96
CA PRO A 78 -9.74 -10.83 7.62
C PRO A 78 -9.27 -10.34 9.00
N TYR A 79 -9.73 -9.15 9.45
CA TYR A 79 -9.18 -8.40 10.59
C TYR A 79 -10.06 -8.40 11.85
N ASP A 80 -11.05 -9.29 11.96
CA ASP A 80 -12.08 -9.33 12.98
C ASP A 80 -13.28 -8.39 12.71
N LYS A 81 -14.47 -9.00 12.55
CA LYS A 81 -15.73 -8.26 12.32
C LYS A 81 -16.13 -7.34 13.46
N SER A 82 -15.55 -7.53 14.66
CA SER A 82 -15.88 -6.79 15.88
C SER A 82 -14.99 -5.56 16.13
N VAL A 83 -13.97 -5.32 15.29
CA VAL A 83 -13.04 -4.18 15.49
C VAL A 83 -13.74 -2.83 15.31
N ASN A 84 -13.34 -1.87 16.12
CA ASN A 84 -14.03 -0.59 16.20
C ASN A 84 -14.06 0.19 14.88
N TRP A 85 -13.01 0.12 14.08
CA TRP A 85 -12.98 0.82 12.78
C TRP A 85 -13.98 0.25 11.77
N ALA A 86 -14.39 -1.02 11.89
CA ALA A 86 -15.43 -1.65 11.08
C ALA A 86 -16.83 -1.36 11.64
N VAL A 87 -16.99 -1.43 12.96
CA VAL A 87 -18.29 -1.27 13.65
C VAL A 87 -18.75 0.18 13.73
N SER A 88 -17.84 1.13 13.96
CA SER A 88 -18.21 2.55 14.12
C SER A 88 -18.93 3.14 12.89
N PRO A 89 -18.49 2.90 11.63
CA PRO A 89 -19.24 3.32 10.45
C PRO A 89 -20.63 2.67 10.34
N ALA A 90 -20.78 1.41 10.77
CA ALA A 90 -22.04 0.66 10.67
C ALA A 90 -23.17 1.36 11.40
N HIS A 91 -22.93 1.88 12.61
CA HIS A 91 -23.95 2.62 13.35
C HIS A 91 -24.46 3.87 12.61
N LYS A 92 -23.55 4.62 11.98
CA LYS A 92 -23.90 5.81 11.19
C LYS A 92 -24.74 5.44 9.96
N MET A 93 -24.39 4.32 9.31
CA MET A 93 -25.12 3.82 8.14
C MET A 93 -26.51 3.30 8.50
N VAL A 94 -26.67 2.62 9.63
CA VAL A 94 -27.98 2.18 10.13
C VAL A 94 -28.91 3.35 10.36
N LEU A 95 -28.42 4.45 10.94
CA LEU A 95 -29.20 5.68 11.12
C LEU A 95 -29.62 6.33 9.80
N ARG A 96 -28.86 6.08 8.72
CA ARG A 96 -29.22 6.46 7.35
C ARG A 96 -30.13 5.45 6.66
N GLY A 97 -30.59 4.39 7.35
CA GLY A 97 -31.53 3.40 6.81
C GLY A 97 -30.86 2.35 5.92
N TYR A 98 -29.68 1.91 6.27
CA TYR A 98 -29.00 0.74 5.68
C TYR A 98 -29.01 -0.43 6.66
N VAL A 99 -29.00 -1.63 6.12
CA VAL A 99 -28.51 -2.82 6.83
C VAL A 99 -27.01 -2.91 6.58
N VAL A 100 -26.22 -3.09 7.62
CA VAL A 100 -24.78 -3.28 7.50
C VAL A 100 -24.41 -4.67 7.97
N ILE A 101 -23.68 -5.40 7.16
CA ILE A 101 -23.20 -6.75 7.45
C ILE A 101 -21.68 -6.70 7.47
N ILE A 102 -21.09 -7.14 8.59
CA ILE A 102 -19.64 -7.28 8.72
C ILE A 102 -19.36 -8.76 8.92
N GLN A 103 -18.64 -9.38 7.95
CA GLN A 103 -18.38 -10.82 7.90
C GLN A 103 -16.90 -11.11 8.04
N ASP A 104 -16.53 -12.01 8.95
CA ASP A 104 -15.19 -12.61 8.94
C ASP A 104 -15.03 -13.48 7.70
N VAL A 105 -13.95 -13.29 6.95
CA VAL A 105 -13.66 -14.15 5.79
C VAL A 105 -13.25 -15.56 6.24
N ARG A 106 -13.26 -16.51 5.33
CA ARG A 106 -12.92 -17.91 5.54
C ARG A 106 -11.61 -18.07 6.34
N GLY A 107 -11.65 -18.91 7.36
CA GLY A 107 -10.50 -19.24 8.19
C GLY A 107 -10.03 -18.12 9.12
N ARG A 108 -10.83 -17.07 9.31
CA ARG A 108 -10.51 -15.96 10.22
C ARG A 108 -11.52 -15.90 11.35
N TYR A 109 -11.02 -15.57 12.56
CA TYR A 109 -11.79 -15.37 13.80
C TYR A 109 -12.87 -16.43 14.02
N THR A 110 -14.15 -16.08 13.89
CA THR A 110 -15.27 -17.02 14.12
C THR A 110 -15.63 -17.84 12.88
N SER A 111 -15.24 -17.44 11.67
CA SER A 111 -15.53 -18.16 10.43
C SER A 111 -14.71 -19.45 10.30
N GLU A 112 -15.34 -20.51 9.80
CA GLU A 112 -14.74 -21.83 9.58
C GLU A 112 -13.79 -21.84 8.37
N GLY A 113 -13.12 -22.99 8.16
CA GLY A 113 -12.22 -23.22 7.03
C GLY A 113 -10.79 -22.74 7.29
N GLU A 114 -9.99 -22.68 6.24
CA GLU A 114 -8.58 -22.31 6.26
C GLU A 114 -8.36 -20.94 5.61
N TRP A 115 -7.51 -20.15 6.25
CA TRP A 115 -7.10 -18.85 5.71
C TRP A 115 -6.01 -18.99 4.66
N TYR A 116 -6.29 -18.40 3.50
CA TYR A 116 -5.29 -18.16 2.46
C TYR A 116 -5.72 -16.92 1.66
N PRO A 117 -4.92 -15.84 1.62
CA PRO A 117 -5.31 -14.59 0.96
C PRO A 117 -5.76 -14.79 -0.49
N PHE A 118 -6.82 -14.10 -0.87
CA PHE A 118 -7.43 -14.03 -2.21
C PHE A 118 -8.08 -15.31 -2.71
N ARG A 119 -7.60 -16.50 -2.33
CA ARG A 119 -7.94 -17.80 -2.90
C ARG A 119 -9.45 -18.09 -2.98
N HIS A 120 -10.21 -17.71 -1.97
CA HIS A 120 -11.63 -18.02 -1.86
C HIS A 120 -12.54 -16.81 -2.05
N GLU A 121 -11.98 -15.58 -2.16
CA GLU A 121 -12.76 -14.36 -2.08
C GLU A 121 -13.74 -14.16 -3.23
N GLN A 122 -13.47 -14.71 -4.42
CA GLN A 122 -14.42 -14.70 -5.54
C GLN A 122 -15.68 -15.53 -5.22
N ALA A 123 -15.51 -16.78 -4.83
CA ALA A 123 -16.62 -17.69 -4.57
C ALA A 123 -17.38 -17.33 -3.30
N ASP A 124 -16.66 -17.07 -2.20
CA ASP A 124 -17.25 -16.69 -0.92
C ASP A 124 -17.91 -15.31 -1.00
N GLY A 125 -17.32 -14.38 -1.76
CA GLY A 125 -17.89 -13.07 -2.03
C GLY A 125 -19.21 -13.14 -2.81
N PHE A 126 -19.26 -13.98 -3.84
CA PHE A 126 -20.51 -14.25 -4.56
C PHE A 126 -21.58 -14.78 -3.60
N ASP A 127 -21.26 -15.84 -2.84
CA ASP A 127 -22.19 -16.46 -1.91
C ASP A 127 -22.67 -15.50 -0.81
N ALA A 128 -21.78 -14.65 -0.30
CA ALA A 128 -22.11 -13.65 0.72
C ALA A 128 -23.06 -12.56 0.19
N VAL A 129 -22.85 -12.10 -1.05
CA VAL A 129 -23.76 -11.12 -1.68
C VAL A 129 -25.15 -11.72 -1.87
N GLU A 130 -25.24 -12.93 -2.42
CA GLU A 130 -26.54 -13.59 -2.66
C GLU A 130 -27.26 -13.94 -1.35
N TRP A 131 -26.53 -14.40 -0.33
CA TRP A 131 -27.08 -14.62 1.00
C TRP A 131 -27.61 -13.30 1.62
N ALA A 132 -26.88 -12.22 1.53
CA ALA A 132 -27.28 -10.92 2.04
C ALA A 132 -28.54 -10.38 1.34
N ALA A 133 -28.66 -10.60 0.04
CA ALA A 133 -29.84 -10.23 -0.74
C ALA A 133 -31.10 -11.00 -0.33
N ALA A 134 -30.95 -12.27 0.07
CA ALA A 134 -32.04 -13.14 0.49
C ALA A 134 -32.54 -12.88 1.91
N LEU A 135 -31.89 -12.05 2.72
CA LEU A 135 -32.31 -11.75 4.08
C LEU A 135 -33.69 -11.07 4.10
N PRO A 136 -34.56 -11.38 5.08
CA PRO A 136 -35.96 -10.93 5.06
C PRO A 136 -36.14 -9.42 5.12
N TYR A 137 -35.15 -8.69 5.60
CA TYR A 137 -35.10 -7.23 5.70
C TYR A 137 -34.23 -6.57 4.61
N SER A 138 -33.71 -7.34 3.65
CA SER A 138 -33.01 -6.83 2.49
C SER A 138 -33.99 -6.43 1.38
N ASP A 139 -33.73 -5.32 0.68
CA ASP A 139 -34.45 -4.93 -0.53
C ASP A 139 -33.87 -5.57 -1.80
N GLY A 140 -32.78 -6.35 -1.66
CA GLY A 140 -32.09 -7.03 -2.73
C GLY A 140 -30.96 -6.22 -3.38
N LYS A 141 -30.74 -4.97 -2.98
CA LYS A 141 -29.59 -4.16 -3.44
C LYS A 141 -28.43 -4.30 -2.48
N ILE A 142 -27.33 -4.86 -2.94
CA ILE A 142 -26.12 -5.04 -2.14
C ILE A 142 -25.02 -4.11 -2.64
N GLY A 143 -24.50 -3.30 -1.73
CA GLY A 143 -23.26 -2.58 -1.90
C GLY A 143 -22.15 -3.18 -1.05
N MET A 144 -20.88 -2.94 -1.42
CA MET A 144 -19.75 -3.35 -0.58
C MET A 144 -18.85 -2.17 -0.26
N MET A 145 -18.19 -2.20 0.91
CA MET A 145 -17.25 -1.16 1.34
C MET A 145 -16.08 -1.74 2.12
N GLY A 146 -15.04 -0.95 2.24
CA GLY A 146 -13.89 -1.24 3.09
C GLY A 146 -12.55 -0.96 2.40
N ALA A 147 -11.50 -0.98 3.22
CA ALA A 147 -10.15 -0.58 2.84
C ALA A 147 -9.20 -1.77 2.76
N SER A 148 -8.12 -1.65 1.97
CA SER A 148 -7.03 -2.62 1.94
C SER A 148 -7.52 -4.00 1.44
N TYR A 149 -7.26 -5.06 2.18
CA TYR A 149 -7.80 -6.39 1.88
C TYR A 149 -9.35 -6.39 1.83
N VAL A 150 -10.01 -5.57 2.63
CA VAL A 150 -11.47 -5.40 2.57
C VAL A 150 -11.91 -4.68 1.28
N GLY A 151 -11.02 -3.94 0.64
CA GLY A 151 -11.16 -3.46 -0.74
C GLY A 151 -10.97 -4.59 -1.75
N ALA A 152 -9.96 -5.46 -1.55
CA ALA A 152 -9.73 -6.62 -2.40
C ALA A 152 -10.92 -7.60 -2.40
N THR A 153 -11.56 -7.84 -1.25
CA THR A 153 -12.76 -8.70 -1.17
C THR A 153 -13.91 -8.18 -2.03
N GLN A 154 -14.06 -6.86 -2.19
CA GLN A 154 -15.07 -6.25 -3.06
C GLN A 154 -14.74 -6.47 -4.53
N MET A 155 -13.49 -6.19 -4.93
CA MET A 155 -13.04 -6.35 -6.31
C MET A 155 -13.15 -7.81 -6.76
N LEU A 156 -12.74 -8.76 -5.90
CA LEU A 156 -12.83 -10.19 -6.17
C LEU A 156 -14.28 -10.68 -6.23
N ALA A 157 -15.18 -10.18 -5.38
CA ALA A 157 -16.61 -10.45 -5.49
C ALA A 157 -17.20 -9.87 -6.80
N ALA A 158 -16.80 -8.66 -7.20
CA ALA A 158 -17.30 -8.02 -8.42
C ALA A 158 -16.91 -8.80 -9.69
N ILE A 159 -15.70 -9.35 -9.77
CA ILE A 159 -15.31 -10.20 -10.92
C ILE A 159 -16.01 -11.57 -10.93
N ALA A 160 -16.55 -12.01 -9.80
CA ALA A 160 -17.41 -13.20 -9.74
C ALA A 160 -18.87 -12.94 -10.20
N GLN A 161 -19.26 -11.67 -10.38
CA GLN A 161 -20.54 -11.20 -10.93
C GLN A 161 -21.80 -11.72 -10.20
N PRO A 162 -21.92 -11.57 -8.86
CA PRO A 162 -23.16 -11.93 -8.18
C PRO A 162 -24.29 -11.00 -8.63
N PRO A 163 -25.49 -11.55 -8.99
CA PRO A 163 -26.59 -10.78 -9.58
C PRO A 163 -27.11 -9.62 -8.74
N HIS A 164 -27.01 -9.72 -7.41
CA HIS A 164 -27.50 -8.69 -6.49
C HIS A 164 -26.46 -7.65 -6.09
N LEU A 165 -25.21 -7.77 -6.55
CA LEU A 165 -24.20 -6.72 -6.34
C LEU A 165 -24.53 -5.52 -7.22
N ALA A 166 -24.83 -4.38 -6.60
CA ALA A 166 -25.29 -3.20 -7.31
C ALA A 166 -24.23 -2.08 -7.41
N ALA A 167 -23.28 -2.03 -6.48
CA ALA A 167 -22.16 -1.07 -6.48
C ALA A 167 -21.09 -1.49 -5.49
N ILE A 168 -19.85 -0.99 -5.67
CA ILE A 168 -18.75 -1.16 -4.71
C ILE A 168 -18.04 0.16 -4.42
N ALA A 169 -17.39 0.21 -3.26
CA ALA A 169 -16.59 1.37 -2.84
C ALA A 169 -15.25 0.91 -2.24
N PRO A 170 -14.34 0.36 -3.05
CA PRO A 170 -13.04 -0.08 -2.57
C PRO A 170 -12.16 1.12 -2.23
N ASN A 171 -11.50 1.05 -1.09
CA ASN A 171 -10.60 2.07 -0.60
C ASN A 171 -9.18 1.48 -0.44
N VAL A 172 -8.15 2.22 -0.86
CA VAL A 172 -6.73 1.90 -0.70
C VAL A 172 -6.41 0.42 -0.97
N THR A 173 -6.71 -0.04 -2.19
CA THR A 173 -6.52 -1.45 -2.56
C THR A 173 -5.84 -1.64 -3.91
N ALA A 174 -5.09 -2.73 -4.05
CA ALA A 174 -4.38 -3.05 -5.28
C ALA A 174 -5.33 -3.50 -6.42
N SER A 175 -4.83 -3.44 -7.65
CA SER A 175 -5.46 -3.99 -8.86
C SER A 175 -4.82 -5.32 -9.28
N ASN A 176 -3.62 -5.58 -8.79
CA ASN A 176 -2.82 -6.77 -9.05
C ASN A 176 -2.13 -7.19 -7.75
N TYR A 177 -2.25 -8.47 -7.38
CA TYR A 177 -1.68 -8.94 -6.11
C TYR A 177 -0.22 -9.41 -6.24
N HIS A 178 0.31 -9.44 -7.46
CA HIS A 178 1.74 -9.48 -7.72
C HIS A 178 2.30 -8.05 -7.77
N ASP A 179 2.04 -7.29 -8.85
CA ASP A 179 2.59 -5.94 -9.02
C ASP A 179 1.72 -4.89 -8.32
N GLY A 180 2.23 -4.34 -7.23
CA GLY A 180 1.57 -3.33 -6.40
C GLY A 180 0.86 -3.90 -5.14
N TRP A 181 1.14 -5.17 -4.78
CA TRP A 181 0.86 -5.74 -3.47
C TRP A 181 2.11 -6.43 -2.93
N THR A 182 2.52 -7.58 -3.53
CA THR A 182 3.64 -8.39 -3.05
C THR A 182 4.97 -7.96 -3.66
N TYR A 183 4.95 -7.49 -4.90
CA TYR A 183 6.09 -6.98 -5.62
C TYR A 183 5.76 -5.62 -6.24
N GLN A 184 6.78 -4.83 -6.55
CA GLN A 184 6.68 -3.69 -7.43
C GLN A 184 7.79 -3.78 -8.47
N SER A 185 7.40 -3.93 -9.75
CA SER A 185 8.34 -4.08 -10.87
C SER A 185 9.46 -5.08 -10.58
N GLY A 186 9.11 -6.21 -9.95
CA GLY A 186 9.99 -7.33 -9.59
C GLY A 186 10.77 -7.20 -8.27
N ALA A 187 10.71 -6.09 -7.57
CA ALA A 187 11.24 -5.96 -6.20
C ALA A 187 10.17 -6.37 -5.18
N PHE A 188 10.54 -7.16 -4.18
CA PHE A 188 9.63 -7.64 -3.14
C PHE A 188 9.32 -6.51 -2.14
N GLU A 189 8.05 -6.27 -1.85
CA GLU A 189 7.57 -5.27 -0.86
C GLU A 189 7.82 -5.76 0.58
N GLN A 190 9.11 -5.88 0.93
CA GLN A 190 9.56 -6.59 2.12
C GLN A 190 8.94 -6.08 3.41
N TRP A 191 8.95 -4.76 3.64
CA TRP A 191 8.41 -4.18 4.87
C TRP A 191 6.94 -4.50 5.05
N PHE A 192 6.16 -4.26 4.00
CA PHE A 192 4.72 -4.50 4.01
C PHE A 192 4.40 -5.99 4.21
N ASP A 193 4.90 -6.85 3.34
CA ASP A 193 4.51 -8.26 3.33
C ASP A 193 4.92 -8.99 4.61
N GLN A 194 6.10 -8.68 5.17
CA GLN A 194 6.55 -9.29 6.43
C GLN A 194 5.67 -8.85 7.60
N ASN A 195 5.38 -7.55 7.72
CA ASN A 195 4.58 -7.03 8.83
C ASN A 195 3.12 -7.48 8.73
N TRP A 196 2.50 -7.34 7.57
CA TRP A 196 1.13 -7.77 7.32
C TRP A 196 0.94 -9.28 7.56
N THR A 197 1.85 -10.10 7.02
CA THR A 197 1.83 -11.55 7.24
C THR A 197 1.98 -11.90 8.71
N SER A 198 2.90 -11.24 9.43
CA SER A 198 3.13 -11.48 10.85
C SER A 198 1.90 -11.17 11.70
N GLN A 199 1.20 -10.07 11.40
CA GLN A 199 -0.04 -9.70 12.10
C GLN A 199 -1.15 -10.73 11.86
N LEU A 200 -1.35 -11.16 10.62
CA LEU A 200 -2.40 -12.15 10.31
C LEU A 200 -2.06 -13.55 10.82
N ALA A 201 -0.80 -13.94 10.81
CA ALA A 201 -0.34 -15.23 11.30
C ALA A 201 -0.66 -15.44 12.79
N GLN A 202 -0.74 -14.38 13.60
CA GLN A 202 -1.13 -14.46 15.02
C GLN A 202 -2.51 -15.09 15.21
N ASN A 203 -3.52 -14.65 14.45
CA ASN A 203 -4.86 -15.26 14.55
C ASN A 203 -4.86 -16.71 14.06
N THR A 204 -4.14 -17.03 12.99
CA THR A 204 -4.01 -18.40 12.48
C THR A 204 -3.38 -19.31 13.53
N LEU A 205 -2.29 -18.86 14.18
CA LEU A 205 -1.65 -19.59 15.27
C LEU A 205 -2.61 -19.80 16.44
N GLN A 206 -3.33 -18.77 16.89
CA GLN A 206 -4.29 -18.87 17.98
C GLN A 206 -5.40 -19.89 17.66
N ARG A 207 -5.92 -19.90 16.44
CA ARG A 207 -6.92 -20.87 15.98
C ARG A 207 -6.37 -22.31 16.03
N LEU A 208 -5.15 -22.52 15.53
CA LEU A 208 -4.50 -23.83 15.58
C LEU A 208 -4.31 -24.32 17.03
N ILE A 209 -3.90 -23.46 17.94
CA ILE A 209 -3.79 -23.77 19.37
C ILE A 209 -5.14 -24.15 19.95
N THR A 210 -6.20 -23.38 19.67
CA THR A 210 -7.53 -23.57 20.23
C THR A 210 -8.23 -24.81 19.65
N GLN A 211 -8.03 -25.09 18.36
CA GLN A 211 -8.67 -26.21 17.65
C GLN A 211 -7.93 -27.54 17.85
N ASN A 212 -6.62 -27.49 18.08
CA ASN A 212 -5.74 -28.65 18.22
C ASN A 212 -4.93 -28.59 19.52
N THR A 213 -5.60 -28.48 20.67
CA THR A 213 -4.92 -28.57 21.97
C THR A 213 -4.05 -29.82 22.10
N ASN A 214 -4.41 -30.92 21.42
CA ASN A 214 -3.61 -32.15 21.37
C ASN A 214 -2.38 -32.08 20.46
N ALA A 215 -2.37 -31.27 19.42
CA ALA A 215 -1.23 -31.17 18.50
C ALA A 215 -0.05 -30.39 19.11
N LEU A 216 -0.33 -29.42 19.99
CA LEU A 216 0.70 -28.66 20.71
C LEU A 216 1.07 -29.31 22.06
N VAL A 217 0.12 -29.97 22.73
CA VAL A 217 0.36 -30.70 23.99
C VAL A 217 1.00 -32.07 23.72
N GLY A 218 0.81 -32.63 22.52
CA GLY A 218 1.40 -33.91 22.10
C GLY A 218 2.85 -33.85 21.61
N THR A 219 3.46 -32.67 21.52
CA THR A 219 4.88 -32.48 21.19
C THR A 219 5.66 -31.96 22.40
N PRO A 220 5.97 -32.80 23.39
CA PRO A 220 6.67 -32.37 24.60
C PRO A 220 8.15 -32.04 24.39
N THR A 221 8.59 -31.90 23.14
CA THR A 221 10.01 -31.78 22.77
C THR A 221 10.32 -30.60 21.85
N LEU A 222 9.39 -29.66 21.63
CA LEU A 222 9.81 -28.40 21.04
C LEU A 222 10.54 -27.59 22.10
N PRO A 223 11.87 -27.32 21.95
CA PRO A 223 12.53 -26.37 22.83
C PRO A 223 11.76 -25.06 22.83
N LEU A 224 11.66 -24.38 23.96
CA LEU A 224 11.04 -23.06 24.06
C LEU A 224 11.68 -22.03 23.08
N THR A 225 12.90 -22.33 22.62
CA THR A 225 13.61 -21.58 21.57
C THR A 225 12.96 -21.70 20.18
N ASP A 226 12.20 -22.76 19.93
CA ASP A 226 11.48 -22.97 18.66
C ASP A 226 10.06 -22.40 18.70
N TYR A 227 9.64 -21.85 19.83
CA TYR A 227 8.41 -21.10 19.94
C TYR A 227 8.58 -19.76 19.23
N PRO A 228 7.72 -19.44 18.26
CA PRO A 228 7.82 -18.17 17.56
C PRO A 228 7.41 -17.06 18.51
N VAL A 229 8.36 -16.46 19.16
CA VAL A 229 8.18 -15.10 19.64
C VAL A 229 8.31 -14.26 18.39
N PHE A 230 7.19 -13.85 17.80
CA PHE A 230 7.18 -12.92 16.69
C PHE A 230 7.77 -11.58 17.18
N ASN A 231 9.05 -11.41 17.06
CA ASN A 231 9.63 -10.09 16.96
C ASN A 231 9.27 -9.57 15.58
N PHE A 232 8.67 -8.39 15.54
CA PHE A 232 8.31 -7.66 14.32
C PHE A 232 9.33 -7.93 13.20
N GLY A 233 8.86 -8.49 12.08
CA GLY A 233 9.65 -8.71 10.88
C GLY A 233 10.55 -9.94 10.86
N GLN A 234 10.54 -10.84 11.86
CA GLN A 234 11.29 -12.09 11.83
C GLN A 234 10.37 -13.30 11.91
N LEU A 235 10.03 -13.84 10.75
CA LEU A 235 9.45 -15.18 10.68
C LEU A 235 10.50 -16.23 11.06
N PRO A 236 10.10 -17.36 11.69
CA PRO A 236 11.05 -18.38 12.10
C PRO A 236 11.95 -18.86 10.97
N ALA A 237 13.24 -18.97 11.23
CA ALA A 237 14.26 -19.24 10.22
C ALA A 237 14.15 -20.66 9.58
N ASP A 238 13.44 -21.61 10.19
CA ASP A 238 13.33 -22.98 9.68
C ASP A 238 12.18 -23.18 8.67
N GLY A 239 11.35 -22.16 8.44
CA GLY A 239 10.23 -22.20 7.51
C GLY A 239 9.05 -23.11 7.90
N LYS A 240 9.20 -24.02 8.86
CA LYS A 240 8.16 -24.99 9.23
C LYS A 240 6.95 -24.35 9.86
N LEU A 241 7.18 -23.43 10.78
CA LEU A 241 6.08 -22.72 11.42
C LEU A 241 5.43 -21.75 10.42
N THR A 242 6.23 -21.05 9.62
CA THR A 242 5.73 -20.19 8.55
C THR A 242 4.83 -21.00 7.61
N ALA A 243 5.25 -22.20 7.20
CA ALA A 243 4.44 -23.09 6.38
C ALA A 243 3.12 -23.49 7.05
N ALA A 244 3.07 -23.57 8.37
CA ALA A 244 1.87 -23.93 9.12
C ALA A 244 0.89 -22.77 9.32
N ILE A 245 1.39 -21.54 9.51
CA ILE A 245 0.56 -20.38 9.89
C ILE A 245 0.40 -19.31 8.80
N ALA A 246 1.31 -19.29 7.83
CA ALA A 246 1.33 -18.35 6.71
C ALA A 246 1.93 -19.00 5.46
N PRO A 247 1.37 -20.13 4.94
CA PRO A 247 1.92 -20.82 3.77
C PRO A 247 2.01 -19.90 2.55
N TYR A 248 1.07 -18.99 2.39
CA TYR A 248 1.02 -18.01 1.30
C TYR A 248 2.27 -17.13 1.21
N TYR A 249 2.92 -16.80 2.33
CA TYR A 249 4.17 -16.04 2.31
C TYR A 249 5.30 -16.79 1.61
N LEU A 250 5.39 -18.09 1.85
CA LEU A 250 6.39 -18.94 1.18
C LEU A 250 6.05 -19.13 -0.30
N ASP A 251 4.76 -19.26 -0.62
CA ASP A 251 4.28 -19.36 -2.00
C ASP A 251 4.56 -18.05 -2.76
N TRP A 252 4.32 -16.88 -2.14
CA TRP A 252 4.64 -15.58 -2.74
C TRP A 252 6.12 -15.46 -3.09
N LEU A 253 7.02 -15.87 -2.17
CA LEU A 253 8.45 -15.91 -2.43
C LEU A 253 8.84 -16.97 -3.48
N ALA A 254 8.04 -18.02 -3.67
CA ALA A 254 8.26 -19.04 -4.68
C ALA A 254 7.77 -18.65 -6.08
N HIS A 255 6.91 -17.64 -6.18
CA HIS A 255 6.34 -17.11 -7.41
C HIS A 255 6.76 -15.64 -7.63
N PRO A 256 8.07 -15.36 -7.83
CA PRO A 256 8.54 -13.99 -8.07
C PRO A 256 8.15 -13.45 -9.45
N ASP A 257 7.84 -14.33 -10.39
CA ASP A 257 7.37 -14.00 -11.73
C ASP A 257 5.83 -13.82 -11.72
N TYR A 258 5.31 -12.94 -12.59
CA TYR A 258 3.87 -12.80 -12.79
C TYR A 258 3.31 -13.97 -13.60
N ASP A 259 3.16 -15.12 -12.95
CA ASP A 259 2.71 -16.38 -13.53
C ASP A 259 1.22 -16.66 -13.28
N ASP A 260 0.75 -17.86 -13.64
CA ASP A 260 -0.65 -18.27 -13.49
C ASP A 260 -1.10 -18.32 -12.01
N TYR A 261 -0.16 -18.44 -11.06
CA TYR A 261 -0.48 -18.34 -9.63
C TYR A 261 -1.11 -16.98 -9.29
N TRP A 262 -0.60 -15.88 -9.88
CA TRP A 262 -1.09 -14.52 -9.64
C TRP A 262 -2.26 -14.15 -10.54
N LYS A 263 -2.22 -14.55 -11.82
CA LYS A 263 -3.22 -14.18 -12.84
C LYS A 263 -4.63 -14.59 -12.46
N GLN A 264 -4.80 -15.71 -11.74
CA GLN A 264 -6.11 -16.20 -11.30
C GLN A 264 -6.87 -15.23 -10.38
N TRP A 265 -6.16 -14.37 -9.65
CA TRP A 265 -6.76 -13.39 -8.74
C TRP A 265 -6.62 -11.95 -9.23
N SER A 266 -5.83 -11.69 -10.25
CA SER A 266 -5.58 -10.33 -10.75
C SER A 266 -6.88 -9.68 -11.22
N ILE A 267 -7.14 -8.48 -10.70
CA ILE A 267 -8.27 -7.67 -11.15
C ILE A 267 -7.99 -7.13 -12.55
N GLU A 268 -6.75 -6.82 -12.86
CA GLU A 268 -6.34 -6.30 -14.17
C GLU A 268 -6.66 -7.26 -15.31
N GLU A 269 -6.47 -8.58 -15.11
CA GLU A 269 -6.85 -9.60 -16.06
C GLU A 269 -8.40 -9.76 -16.21
N ASN A 270 -9.16 -9.18 -15.27
CA ASN A 270 -10.59 -9.42 -15.14
C ASN A 270 -11.45 -8.15 -15.16
N PHE A 271 -10.93 -6.99 -15.55
CA PHE A 271 -11.73 -5.76 -15.64
C PHE A 271 -12.99 -5.94 -16.50
N SER A 272 -12.92 -6.75 -17.55
CA SER A 272 -14.06 -7.06 -18.42
C SER A 272 -15.20 -7.83 -17.75
N LYS A 273 -14.99 -8.31 -16.51
CA LYS A 273 -16.03 -8.95 -15.69
C LYS A 273 -16.70 -7.99 -14.72
N ILE A 274 -16.13 -6.82 -14.46
CA ILE A 274 -16.72 -5.85 -13.55
C ILE A 274 -17.95 -5.22 -14.20
N ALA A 275 -19.12 -5.47 -13.62
CA ALA A 275 -20.42 -5.06 -14.18
C ALA A 275 -21.08 -3.90 -13.43
N VAL A 276 -20.49 -3.45 -12.32
CA VAL A 276 -21.08 -2.48 -11.38
C VAL A 276 -20.32 -1.16 -11.33
N PRO A 277 -20.98 -0.05 -10.96
CA PRO A 277 -20.32 1.23 -10.70
C PRO A 277 -19.42 1.13 -9.47
N MET A 278 -18.35 1.93 -9.47
CA MET A 278 -17.37 1.94 -8.38
C MET A 278 -16.98 3.35 -7.96
N LEU A 279 -16.83 3.55 -6.66
CA LEU A 279 -16.14 4.68 -6.08
C LEU A 279 -14.77 4.22 -5.57
N GLN A 280 -13.72 4.53 -6.29
CA GLN A 280 -12.34 4.27 -5.86
C GLN A 280 -11.88 5.38 -4.92
N VAL A 281 -11.39 5.03 -3.73
CA VAL A 281 -10.80 5.99 -2.81
C VAL A 281 -9.36 5.62 -2.56
N GLY A 282 -8.44 6.58 -2.62
CA GLY A 282 -7.01 6.38 -2.42
C GLY A 282 -6.34 7.52 -1.67
N GLY A 283 -5.05 7.39 -1.44
CA GLY A 283 -4.20 8.41 -0.83
C GLY A 283 -2.87 8.54 -1.55
N TRP A 284 -2.31 9.77 -1.61
CA TRP A 284 -1.05 9.98 -2.33
C TRP A 284 0.12 9.19 -1.75
N TYR A 285 0.11 8.94 -0.44
CA TYR A 285 1.14 8.16 0.27
C TYR A 285 0.64 6.76 0.67
N ASP A 286 -0.39 6.26 -0.03
CA ASP A 286 -0.84 4.88 0.14
C ASP A 286 -0.01 3.92 -0.71
N ILE A 287 0.40 2.80 -0.10
CA ILE A 287 1.17 1.73 -0.75
C ILE A 287 0.43 1.11 -1.95
N PHE A 288 -0.90 1.24 -2.03
CA PHE A 288 -1.73 0.72 -3.12
C PHE A 288 -2.28 1.81 -4.05
N ASN A 289 -1.76 3.04 -3.96
CA ASN A 289 -2.28 4.14 -4.79
C ASN A 289 -2.20 3.84 -6.29
N GLY A 290 -1.11 3.22 -6.76
CA GLY A 290 -0.99 2.76 -8.14
C GLY A 290 -2.13 1.81 -8.56
N GLY A 291 -2.47 0.85 -7.68
CA GLY A 291 -3.58 -0.09 -7.90
C GLY A 291 -4.95 0.60 -7.91
N THR A 292 -5.19 1.55 -6.98
CA THR A 292 -6.42 2.35 -6.94
C THR A 292 -6.64 3.10 -8.26
N LEU A 293 -5.59 3.74 -8.79
CA LEU A 293 -5.66 4.46 -10.06
C LEU A 293 -5.88 3.52 -11.25
N ARG A 294 -5.20 2.37 -11.27
CA ARG A 294 -5.37 1.33 -12.31
C ARG A 294 -6.78 0.73 -12.27
N ASN A 295 -7.35 0.50 -11.09
CA ASN A 295 -8.74 0.03 -10.95
C ASN A 295 -9.73 1.01 -11.59
N TYR A 296 -9.59 2.31 -11.33
CA TYR A 296 -10.44 3.34 -11.96
C TYR A 296 -10.31 3.31 -13.48
N MET A 297 -9.10 3.39 -14.01
CA MET A 297 -8.85 3.43 -15.45
C MET A 297 -9.28 2.13 -16.14
N GLY A 298 -8.97 0.98 -15.55
CA GLY A 298 -9.26 -0.33 -16.10
C GLY A 298 -10.75 -0.62 -16.18
N ALA A 299 -11.49 -0.33 -15.11
CA ALA A 299 -12.95 -0.52 -15.12
C ALA A 299 -13.65 0.44 -16.09
N LYS A 300 -13.19 1.69 -16.19
CA LYS A 300 -13.69 2.65 -17.16
C LYS A 300 -13.45 2.21 -18.60
N ALA A 301 -12.29 1.66 -18.90
CA ALA A 301 -11.92 1.22 -20.24
C ALA A 301 -12.58 -0.10 -20.64
N HIS A 302 -12.70 -1.07 -19.70
CA HIS A 302 -12.97 -2.47 -20.00
C HIS A 302 -14.19 -3.04 -19.25
N GLY A 303 -14.84 -2.29 -18.36
CA GLY A 303 -15.97 -2.78 -17.57
C GLY A 303 -17.06 -3.45 -18.42
N ALA A 304 -17.69 -4.50 -17.89
CA ALA A 304 -18.64 -5.36 -18.61
C ALA A 304 -19.89 -4.62 -19.12
N THR A 305 -20.34 -3.61 -18.40
CA THR A 305 -21.57 -2.88 -18.70
C THR A 305 -21.27 -1.41 -19.00
N GLU A 306 -22.21 -0.72 -19.68
CA GLU A 306 -22.14 0.72 -19.87
C GLU A 306 -22.08 1.45 -18.51
N THR A 307 -22.91 1.04 -17.57
CA THR A 307 -22.93 1.58 -16.21
C THR A 307 -21.58 1.44 -15.53
N ALA A 308 -20.96 0.25 -15.62
CA ALA A 308 -19.62 0.02 -15.08
C ALA A 308 -18.55 0.94 -15.72
N ARG A 309 -18.68 1.24 -17.02
CA ARG A 309 -17.71 2.13 -17.69
C ARG A 309 -17.97 3.62 -17.47
N THR A 310 -19.21 4.03 -17.27
CA THR A 310 -19.59 5.47 -17.23
C THR A 310 -19.80 6.00 -15.83
N GLN A 311 -20.06 5.14 -14.84
CA GLN A 311 -20.29 5.53 -13.44
C GLN A 311 -19.10 5.14 -12.55
N GLN A 312 -17.89 5.49 -12.99
CA GLN A 312 -16.70 5.38 -12.19
C GLN A 312 -16.39 6.70 -11.51
N HIS A 313 -16.14 6.68 -10.21
CA HIS A 313 -15.70 7.83 -9.44
C HIS A 313 -14.36 7.55 -8.78
N LEU A 314 -13.52 8.58 -8.70
CA LEU A 314 -12.19 8.52 -8.08
C LEU A 314 -12.03 9.66 -7.09
N LEU A 315 -11.66 9.33 -5.87
CA LEU A 315 -11.26 10.28 -4.85
C LEU A 315 -9.85 9.96 -4.36
N ILE A 316 -8.89 10.85 -4.61
CA ILE A 316 -7.54 10.72 -4.01
C ILE A 316 -7.38 11.79 -2.95
N GLN A 317 -7.19 11.34 -1.73
CA GLN A 317 -7.01 12.17 -0.54
C GLN A 317 -5.53 12.36 -0.20
N ILE A 318 -5.23 13.24 0.75
CA ILE A 318 -3.92 13.27 1.36
C ILE A 318 -3.89 12.30 2.54
N GLY A 319 -2.94 11.36 2.52
CA GLY A 319 -2.78 10.34 3.54
C GLY A 319 -2.05 9.11 3.04
N GLY A 320 -1.72 8.25 3.98
CA GLY A 320 -1.15 6.92 3.77
C GLY A 320 -2.18 5.82 4.01
N HIS A 321 -1.71 4.57 4.08
CA HIS A 321 -2.56 3.39 4.21
C HIS A 321 -3.39 3.39 5.51
N ALA A 322 -2.80 3.84 6.61
CA ALA A 322 -3.45 3.86 7.93
C ALA A 322 -4.50 4.95 8.09
N GLY A 323 -4.55 5.96 7.22
CA GLY A 323 -5.54 7.02 7.31
C GLY A 323 -5.22 8.28 6.53
N PHE A 324 -6.25 9.12 6.50
CA PHE A 324 -6.23 10.42 5.86
C PHE A 324 -6.30 11.52 6.90
N GLY A 325 -5.63 12.63 6.69
CA GLY A 325 -5.64 13.69 7.67
C GLY A 325 -4.88 14.94 7.28
N ARG A 326 -4.94 15.93 8.15
CA ARG A 326 -4.29 17.22 7.94
C ARG A 326 -2.76 17.12 8.00
N ARG A 327 -2.23 16.35 8.95
CA ARG A 327 -0.78 16.20 9.15
C ARG A 327 -0.38 14.78 8.79
N ILE A 328 0.45 14.66 7.77
CA ILE A 328 1.01 13.40 7.27
C ILE A 328 2.51 13.56 7.19
N GLY A 329 3.28 12.65 7.79
CA GLY A 329 4.73 12.79 7.88
C GLY A 329 5.12 14.13 8.49
N ASP A 330 6.05 14.82 7.85
CA ASP A 330 6.57 16.12 8.31
C ASP A 330 5.69 17.31 7.87
N VAL A 331 4.63 17.10 7.07
CA VAL A 331 3.89 18.18 6.40
C VAL A 331 2.48 18.38 7.00
N ASP A 332 2.10 19.64 7.19
CA ASP A 332 0.74 20.07 7.51
C ASP A 332 0.05 20.59 6.23
N PHE A 333 -0.88 19.81 5.70
CA PHE A 333 -1.60 20.10 4.47
C PHE A 333 -2.81 21.03 4.65
N GLY A 334 -2.97 21.60 5.84
CA GLY A 334 -4.05 22.56 6.11
C GLY A 334 -5.43 21.94 6.31
N PRO A 335 -6.46 22.78 6.53
CA PRO A 335 -7.81 22.32 6.90
C PRO A 335 -8.54 21.56 5.79
N HIS A 336 -8.29 21.88 4.52
CA HIS A 336 -8.96 21.22 3.38
C HIS A 336 -8.64 19.73 3.28
N ALA A 337 -7.52 19.28 3.86
CA ALA A 337 -7.13 17.87 3.90
C ALA A 337 -8.15 16.94 4.60
N THR A 338 -9.06 17.49 5.40
CA THR A 338 -10.08 16.74 6.16
C THR A 338 -11.52 16.94 5.69
N GLU A 339 -11.74 17.57 4.53
CA GLU A 339 -13.08 17.90 4.03
C GLU A 339 -13.91 16.71 3.54
N ASN A 340 -13.29 15.56 3.26
CA ASN A 340 -13.97 14.39 2.74
C ASN A 340 -13.79 13.18 3.68
N PRO A 341 -14.44 13.14 4.87
CA PRO A 341 -14.34 12.00 5.77
C PRO A 341 -14.84 10.72 5.09
N TYR A 342 -14.07 9.64 5.15
CA TYR A 342 -14.32 8.40 4.42
C TYR A 342 -15.77 7.88 4.57
N THR A 343 -16.29 7.80 5.79
CA THR A 343 -17.64 7.29 6.04
C THR A 343 -18.71 8.16 5.38
N ASP A 344 -18.53 9.48 5.34
CA ASP A 344 -19.50 10.40 4.71
C ASP A 344 -19.47 10.26 3.19
N VAL A 345 -18.29 10.14 2.61
CA VAL A 345 -18.10 9.89 1.17
C VAL A 345 -18.80 8.58 0.75
N ILE A 346 -18.64 7.52 1.52
CA ILE A 346 -19.29 6.23 1.23
C ILE A 346 -20.82 6.32 1.40
N LEU A 347 -21.29 7.04 2.42
CA LEU A 347 -22.73 7.26 2.60
C LEU A 347 -23.33 8.05 1.46
N ASP A 348 -22.68 9.09 1.00
CA ASP A 348 -23.13 9.90 -0.12
C ASP A 348 -23.16 9.11 -1.42
N TRP A 349 -22.18 8.22 -1.65
CA TRP A 349 -22.13 7.29 -2.76
C TRP A 349 -23.36 6.36 -2.79
N TYR A 350 -23.65 5.70 -1.68
CA TYR A 350 -24.78 4.79 -1.61
C TYR A 350 -26.15 5.50 -1.54
N ASP A 351 -26.24 6.66 -0.90
CA ASP A 351 -27.45 7.49 -0.92
C ASP A 351 -27.78 7.94 -2.34
N PHE A 352 -26.76 8.32 -3.13
CA PHE A 352 -26.94 8.67 -4.54
C PHE A 352 -27.44 7.47 -5.36
N LEU A 353 -26.75 6.32 -5.29
CA LEU A 353 -27.07 5.16 -6.14
C LEU A 353 -28.30 4.38 -5.71
N PHE A 354 -28.49 4.17 -4.40
CA PHE A 354 -29.53 3.25 -3.91
C PHE A 354 -30.83 3.94 -3.55
N LYS A 355 -30.77 5.21 -3.17
CA LYS A 355 -31.93 5.99 -2.75
C LYS A 355 -32.30 7.12 -3.70
N GLY A 356 -31.45 7.39 -4.70
CA GLY A 356 -31.66 8.49 -5.65
C GLY A 356 -31.57 9.88 -4.99
N ILE A 357 -30.83 10.00 -3.89
CA ILE A 357 -30.62 11.30 -3.22
C ILE A 357 -29.63 12.11 -4.06
N HIS A 358 -30.08 13.25 -4.55
CA HIS A 358 -29.21 14.18 -5.28
C HIS A 358 -28.28 14.88 -4.27
N ASN A 359 -27.00 14.50 -4.32
CA ASN A 359 -25.91 15.11 -3.57
C ASN A 359 -24.81 15.61 -4.52
N ALA A 360 -23.63 15.94 -4.02
CA ALA A 360 -22.51 16.44 -4.81
C ALA A 360 -22.12 15.51 -5.97
N LEU A 361 -22.20 14.20 -5.80
CA LEU A 361 -21.89 13.19 -6.84
C LEU A 361 -22.78 13.27 -8.07
N ALA A 362 -23.98 13.84 -7.94
CA ALA A 362 -24.90 14.05 -9.08
C ALA A 362 -24.44 15.16 -10.04
N THR A 363 -23.59 16.06 -9.59
CA THR A 363 -23.20 17.28 -10.32
C THR A 363 -21.71 17.53 -10.42
N GLU A 364 -20.92 16.95 -9.52
CA GLU A 364 -19.45 17.05 -9.56
C GLU A 364 -18.85 16.19 -10.68
N LYS A 365 -17.67 16.58 -11.14
CA LYS A 365 -16.87 15.76 -12.05
C LYS A 365 -16.47 14.44 -11.38
N PRO A 366 -16.26 13.36 -12.16
CA PRO A 366 -16.06 12.02 -11.61
C PRO A 366 -14.75 11.81 -10.84
N VAL A 367 -13.79 12.70 -11.04
CA VAL A 367 -12.47 12.62 -10.39
C VAL A 367 -12.27 13.81 -9.46
N LYS A 368 -11.91 13.53 -8.21
CA LYS A 368 -11.57 14.52 -7.20
C LYS A 368 -10.25 14.15 -6.56
N VAL A 369 -9.26 15.01 -6.65
CA VAL A 369 -7.92 14.75 -6.12
C VAL A 369 -7.48 15.90 -5.21
N PHE A 370 -6.82 15.58 -4.11
CA PHE A 370 -6.13 16.57 -3.29
C PHE A 370 -4.84 16.97 -3.98
N THR A 371 -4.70 18.26 -4.32
CA THR A 371 -3.50 18.80 -4.97
C THR A 371 -2.58 19.39 -3.91
N MET A 372 -1.47 18.71 -3.66
CA MET A 372 -0.44 19.15 -2.72
C MET A 372 0.19 20.47 -3.18
N GLY A 373 0.84 21.20 -2.31
CA GLY A 373 1.39 22.53 -2.59
C GLY A 373 0.31 23.63 -2.62
N ALA A 374 -0.76 23.46 -3.40
CA ALA A 374 -1.97 24.28 -3.30
C ALA A 374 -2.82 23.91 -2.08
N ASN A 375 -2.71 22.69 -1.60
CA ASN A 375 -3.40 22.12 -0.46
C ASN A 375 -4.92 22.25 -0.51
N GLU A 376 -5.48 21.95 -1.67
CA GLU A 376 -6.92 21.99 -1.94
C GLU A 376 -7.37 20.86 -2.88
N TYR A 377 -8.65 20.52 -2.87
CA TYR A 377 -9.19 19.55 -3.82
C TYR A 377 -9.41 20.17 -5.20
N ARG A 378 -9.05 19.41 -6.24
CA ARG A 378 -9.38 19.69 -7.65
C ARG A 378 -10.38 18.66 -8.15
N THR A 379 -11.36 19.11 -8.95
CA THR A 379 -12.25 18.21 -9.69
C THR A 379 -11.84 18.18 -11.16
N LEU A 380 -11.73 16.97 -11.71
CA LEU A 380 -11.20 16.71 -13.05
C LEU A 380 -12.22 15.91 -13.87
N ASP A 381 -12.21 16.09 -15.18
CA ASP A 381 -13.10 15.37 -16.09
C ASP A 381 -12.75 13.88 -16.22
N ASP A 382 -11.47 13.56 -16.01
CA ASP A 382 -10.95 12.20 -16.09
C ASP A 382 -9.60 12.06 -15.36
N TRP A 383 -9.13 10.83 -15.22
CA TRP A 383 -7.78 10.51 -14.79
C TRP A 383 -7.07 9.61 -15.83
N PRO A 384 -5.85 9.96 -16.28
CA PRO A 384 -5.18 11.25 -16.07
C PRO A 384 -5.97 12.42 -16.66
N PRO A 385 -5.76 13.67 -16.21
CA PRO A 385 -6.46 14.85 -16.77
C PRO A 385 -6.15 14.99 -18.26
N PRO A 386 -7.17 15.01 -19.14
CA PRO A 386 -6.94 15.03 -20.60
C PRO A 386 -6.27 16.32 -21.08
N GLN A 387 -6.34 17.41 -20.30
CA GLN A 387 -5.71 18.68 -20.62
C GLN A 387 -4.24 18.78 -20.18
N ALA A 388 -3.74 17.83 -19.38
CA ALA A 388 -2.35 17.82 -18.94
C ALA A 388 -1.40 17.48 -20.11
N VAL A 389 -0.27 18.17 -20.17
CA VAL A 389 0.69 18.06 -21.28
C VAL A 389 1.93 17.29 -20.82
N PRO A 390 2.28 16.16 -21.48
CA PRO A 390 3.51 15.46 -21.20
C PRO A 390 4.73 16.37 -21.42
N THR A 391 5.49 16.60 -20.39
CA THR A 391 6.66 17.50 -20.39
C THR A 391 7.89 16.75 -19.94
N LYS A 392 8.97 16.82 -20.72
CA LYS A 392 10.25 16.19 -20.40
C LYS A 392 11.20 17.16 -19.73
N TYR A 393 11.82 16.72 -18.65
CA TYR A 393 12.96 17.35 -18.02
C TYR A 393 14.15 16.41 -18.17
N PHE A 394 15.15 16.80 -19.00
CA PHE A 394 16.32 16.00 -19.25
C PHE A 394 17.32 16.12 -18.10
N LEU A 395 18.02 15.02 -17.84
CA LEU A 395 19.11 14.95 -16.87
C LEU A 395 20.37 15.55 -17.48
N HIS A 396 21.11 16.31 -16.69
CA HIS A 396 22.40 16.91 -17.03
C HIS A 396 23.35 16.84 -15.85
N SER A 397 24.63 16.60 -16.12
CA SER A 397 25.70 16.80 -15.13
C SER A 397 27.08 16.91 -15.78
N ALA A 398 28.08 17.26 -14.99
CA ALA A 398 29.50 17.16 -15.36
C ALA A 398 30.13 15.85 -14.82
N GLY A 399 29.35 14.77 -14.66
CA GLY A 399 29.78 13.46 -14.18
C GLY A 399 29.89 13.36 -12.66
N LYS A 400 29.16 14.20 -11.91
CA LYS A 400 29.16 14.25 -10.43
C LYS A 400 27.80 14.65 -9.88
N ALA A 401 26.73 13.95 -10.25
CA ALA A 401 25.40 14.17 -9.70
C ALA A 401 25.22 13.58 -8.28
N ASN A 402 26.26 12.95 -7.73
CA ASN A 402 26.25 12.28 -6.44
C ASN A 402 26.05 13.25 -5.27
N SER A 403 25.07 12.95 -4.42
CA SER A 403 24.73 13.66 -3.19
C SER A 403 24.34 15.13 -3.36
N LEU A 404 23.98 15.79 -2.25
CA LEU A 404 23.68 17.23 -2.21
C LEU A 404 24.85 18.13 -2.66
N ARG A 405 26.07 17.58 -2.74
CA ARG A 405 27.26 18.29 -3.21
C ARG A 405 27.50 18.14 -4.71
N GLY A 406 26.62 17.40 -5.38
CA GLY A 406 26.71 17.11 -6.80
C GLY A 406 26.35 18.29 -7.70
N ASN A 407 26.48 18.06 -9.01
CA ASN A 407 26.20 19.06 -10.02
C ASN A 407 25.09 18.62 -11.01
N GLY A 408 24.26 17.65 -10.61
CA GLY A 408 23.15 17.20 -11.43
C GLY A 408 22.06 18.26 -11.56
N SER A 409 21.56 18.45 -12.77
CA SER A 409 20.48 19.39 -13.03
C SER A 409 19.41 18.81 -13.96
N LEU A 410 18.20 19.34 -13.86
CA LEU A 410 17.05 19.05 -14.73
C LEU A 410 16.71 20.27 -15.57
N THR A 411 16.58 20.09 -16.88
CA THR A 411 16.13 21.16 -17.77
C THR A 411 15.24 20.63 -18.90
N ALA A 412 14.47 21.51 -19.54
CA ALA A 412 13.69 21.16 -20.72
C ALA A 412 14.54 21.01 -22.01
N SER A 413 15.81 21.42 -21.97
CA SER A 413 16.71 21.35 -23.14
C SER A 413 17.32 19.95 -23.25
N ALA A 414 17.33 19.37 -24.43
CA ALA A 414 17.98 18.09 -24.67
C ALA A 414 19.50 18.15 -24.41
N PRO A 415 20.11 17.09 -23.85
CA PRO A 415 21.53 17.05 -23.55
C PRO A 415 22.39 17.00 -24.80
N LYS A 416 23.64 17.40 -24.65
CA LYS A 416 24.66 17.33 -25.69
C LYS A 416 25.67 16.20 -25.39
N VAL A 417 26.96 16.48 -25.48
CA VAL A 417 28.00 15.57 -25.04
C VAL A 417 28.28 15.84 -23.56
N GLU A 418 27.91 14.89 -22.72
CA GLU A 418 28.05 14.99 -21.26
C GLU A 418 28.61 13.69 -20.69
N PRO A 419 29.48 13.73 -19.68
CA PRO A 419 29.95 12.52 -19.02
C PRO A 419 28.84 11.88 -18.19
N PRO A 420 28.76 10.54 -18.12
CA PRO A 420 27.76 9.86 -17.31
C PRO A 420 28.04 9.99 -15.82
N ASP A 421 27.02 9.82 -14.98
CA ASP A 421 27.14 9.72 -13.55
C ASP A 421 27.23 8.26 -13.10
N THR A 422 28.12 7.97 -12.16
CA THR A 422 28.36 6.62 -11.66
C THR A 422 28.37 6.63 -10.14
N TYR A 423 27.78 5.58 -9.55
CA TYR A 423 27.78 5.33 -8.12
C TYR A 423 27.97 3.84 -7.81
N ILE A 424 28.32 3.54 -6.57
CA ILE A 424 28.50 2.17 -6.09
C ILE A 424 27.28 1.81 -5.24
N TYR A 425 26.55 0.79 -5.66
CA TYR A 425 25.54 0.16 -4.83
C TYR A 425 26.16 -1.01 -4.06
N ASP A 426 26.07 -0.94 -2.73
CA ASP A 426 26.47 -2.00 -1.80
C ASP A 426 25.23 -2.55 -1.09
N PRO A 427 24.83 -3.80 -1.37
CA PRO A 427 23.69 -4.42 -0.67
C PRO A 427 23.86 -4.56 0.85
N ALA A 428 25.10 -4.46 1.37
CA ALA A 428 25.37 -4.44 2.81
C ALA A 428 25.12 -3.07 3.46
N ASN A 429 25.07 -1.99 2.64
CA ASN A 429 24.79 -0.63 3.09
C ASN A 429 23.75 0.05 2.18
N PRO A 430 22.53 -0.49 2.08
CA PRO A 430 21.51 0.02 1.17
C PRO A 430 21.08 1.44 1.53
N VAL A 431 20.55 2.17 0.56
CA VAL A 431 19.84 3.43 0.80
C VAL A 431 18.61 3.13 1.66
N PRO A 432 18.47 3.77 2.83
CA PRO A 432 17.35 3.52 3.72
C PRO A 432 16.05 4.11 3.17
N THR A 433 14.94 3.42 3.43
CA THR A 433 13.61 4.01 3.27
C THR A 433 13.42 5.15 4.26
N PHE A 434 12.91 6.28 3.80
CA PHE A 434 12.61 7.42 4.65
C PHE A 434 11.36 8.13 4.14
N GLY A 435 10.22 7.86 4.80
CA GLY A 435 8.91 8.30 4.30
C GLY A 435 8.40 7.51 3.10
N GLY A 436 7.58 8.15 2.29
CA GLY A 436 6.95 7.55 1.12
C GLY A 436 5.72 6.70 1.44
N PRO A 437 5.25 5.90 0.47
CA PRO A 437 4.07 5.06 0.63
C PRO A 437 4.43 3.76 1.37
N LEU A 438 4.08 3.72 2.65
CA LEU A 438 4.33 2.61 3.57
C LEU A 438 3.04 2.15 4.24
N CYS A 439 3.05 0.92 4.78
CA CYS A 439 1.94 0.33 5.50
C CYS A 439 2.40 -0.58 6.65
N CYS A 440 1.48 -0.69 7.58
CA CYS A 440 1.29 -1.81 8.49
C CYS A 440 2.28 -1.91 9.66
N ASP A 441 3.12 -0.92 9.86
CA ASP A 441 3.92 -0.70 11.06
C ASP A 441 4.46 0.75 11.07
N GLU A 442 3.54 1.70 11.29
CA GLU A 442 3.85 3.13 11.27
C GLU A 442 4.64 3.59 12.51
N GLU A 443 4.67 2.77 13.56
CA GLU A 443 5.44 3.06 14.78
C GLU A 443 6.95 2.99 14.51
N HIS A 444 7.38 2.05 13.66
CA HIS A 444 8.78 1.84 13.35
C HIS A 444 9.22 2.51 12.04
N MET A 445 8.28 2.72 11.11
CA MET A 445 8.56 3.39 9.84
C MET A 445 7.36 4.24 9.41
N GLU A 446 7.45 5.53 9.68
CA GLU A 446 6.38 6.48 9.45
C GLU A 446 6.21 6.77 7.94
N PRO A 447 4.99 6.57 7.38
CA PRO A 447 4.69 6.90 5.99
C PRO A 447 4.54 8.40 5.78
N GLY A 448 4.49 8.80 4.51
CA GLY A 448 4.18 10.16 4.10
C GLY A 448 5.40 10.97 3.72
N PRO A 449 5.21 12.28 3.45
CA PRO A 449 6.29 13.16 3.04
C PRO A 449 7.28 13.41 4.19
N ARG A 450 8.54 13.07 3.94
CA ARG A 450 9.65 13.29 4.88
C ARG A 450 10.75 14.07 4.18
N ASP A 451 11.56 14.76 4.97
CA ASP A 451 12.69 15.55 4.45
C ASP A 451 13.83 14.66 3.97
N GLN A 452 13.96 14.49 2.67
CA GLN A 452 14.90 13.57 2.03
C GLN A 452 16.37 13.95 2.17
N ARG A 453 16.71 15.13 2.69
CA ARG A 453 18.11 15.60 2.81
C ARG A 453 19.05 14.63 3.53
N SER A 454 18.53 13.82 4.46
CA SER A 454 19.32 12.79 5.14
C SER A 454 19.76 11.68 4.19
N VAL A 455 18.90 11.26 3.30
CA VAL A 455 19.14 10.25 2.25
C VAL A 455 19.97 10.86 1.11
N GLU A 456 19.62 12.06 0.68
CA GLU A 456 20.26 12.81 -0.40
C GLU A 456 21.74 13.17 -0.13
N ASN A 457 22.18 13.10 1.12
CA ASN A 457 23.60 13.35 1.47
C ASN A 457 24.53 12.16 1.17
N ARG A 458 23.99 11.02 0.77
CA ARG A 458 24.75 9.81 0.43
C ARG A 458 25.41 9.92 -0.94
N ASP A 459 26.60 9.36 -1.09
CA ASP A 459 27.33 9.35 -2.38
C ASP A 459 26.79 8.31 -3.38
N ASP A 460 25.91 7.39 -2.94
CA ASP A 460 25.21 6.41 -3.77
C ASP A 460 23.79 6.83 -4.18
N VAL A 461 23.46 8.11 -3.98
CA VAL A 461 22.23 8.77 -4.44
C VAL A 461 22.60 9.86 -5.43
N LEU A 462 22.09 9.77 -6.66
CA LEU A 462 22.23 10.80 -7.68
C LEU A 462 21.08 11.78 -7.61
N LEU A 463 21.37 13.07 -7.67
CA LEU A 463 20.40 14.15 -7.59
C LEU A 463 20.44 15.02 -8.84
N TYR A 464 19.28 15.16 -9.49
CA TYR A 464 19.10 16.09 -10.61
C TYR A 464 18.02 17.10 -10.24
N THR A 465 18.37 18.39 -10.21
CA THR A 465 17.51 19.45 -9.66
C THR A 465 17.36 20.59 -10.65
N THR A 466 16.13 21.10 -10.84
CA THR A 466 15.92 22.32 -11.62
C THR A 466 16.49 23.56 -10.91
N SER A 467 16.75 24.64 -11.64
CA SER A 467 16.82 25.96 -11.02
C SER A 467 15.50 26.26 -10.33
N PRO A 468 15.49 27.14 -9.30
CA PRO A 468 14.25 27.58 -8.67
C PRO A 468 13.24 28.09 -9.70
N LEU A 469 12.00 27.63 -9.60
CA LEU A 469 10.93 27.96 -10.54
C LEU A 469 10.58 29.45 -10.52
N GLY A 470 10.40 30.03 -11.69
CA GLY A 470 9.99 31.44 -11.85
C GLY A 470 8.51 31.70 -11.60
N SER A 471 7.68 30.64 -11.65
CA SER A 471 6.23 30.64 -11.43
C SER A 471 5.81 29.28 -10.89
N ASP A 472 4.61 29.21 -10.34
CA ASP A 472 4.02 27.94 -9.91
C ASP A 472 3.89 26.98 -11.10
N LEU A 473 4.12 25.69 -10.83
CA LEU A 473 4.02 24.61 -11.81
C LEU A 473 3.14 23.47 -11.23
N GLU A 474 1.95 23.30 -11.78
CA GLU A 474 1.06 22.21 -11.39
C GLU A 474 1.35 20.95 -12.22
N VAL A 475 1.69 19.87 -11.51
CA VAL A 475 1.89 18.51 -12.07
C VAL A 475 0.77 17.63 -11.54
N THR A 476 -0.05 17.06 -12.43
CA THR A 476 -1.15 16.19 -12.05
C THR A 476 -1.25 15.04 -13.04
N GLY A 477 -0.94 13.82 -12.59
CA GLY A 477 -0.97 12.60 -13.41
C GLY A 477 0.20 11.67 -13.14
N PRO A 478 0.35 10.63 -13.99
CA PRO A 478 1.48 9.69 -13.96
C PRO A 478 2.84 10.38 -14.03
N VAL A 479 3.80 9.80 -13.30
CA VAL A 479 5.20 10.24 -13.27
C VAL A 479 6.08 9.09 -13.76
N THR A 480 6.95 9.35 -14.72
CA THR A 480 7.83 8.31 -15.30
C THR A 480 9.25 8.85 -15.46
N ALA A 481 10.25 8.03 -15.10
CA ALA A 481 11.64 8.31 -15.43
C ALA A 481 12.11 7.35 -16.54
N THR A 482 12.43 7.90 -17.71
CA THR A 482 13.11 7.16 -18.78
C THR A 482 14.60 7.31 -18.59
N LEU A 483 15.31 6.23 -18.30
CA LEU A 483 16.73 6.25 -17.98
C LEU A 483 17.53 5.34 -18.92
N PHE A 484 18.70 5.80 -19.34
CA PHE A 484 19.72 4.98 -19.99
C PHE A 484 20.75 4.56 -18.96
N VAL A 485 20.80 3.26 -18.67
CA VAL A 485 21.56 2.71 -17.55
C VAL A 485 22.52 1.63 -17.98
N LYS A 486 23.61 1.44 -17.23
CA LYS A 486 24.45 0.24 -17.29
C LYS A 486 24.94 -0.13 -15.90
N SER A 487 25.28 -1.40 -15.71
CA SER A 487 25.81 -1.92 -14.44
C SER A 487 27.01 -2.82 -14.68
N SER A 488 27.89 -2.94 -13.69
CA SER A 488 28.93 -3.97 -13.64
C SER A 488 28.38 -5.34 -13.24
N ALA A 489 27.14 -5.40 -12.74
CA ALA A 489 26.48 -6.62 -12.27
C ALA A 489 25.57 -7.23 -13.35
N VAL A 490 25.22 -8.50 -13.17
CA VAL A 490 24.27 -9.22 -14.04
C VAL A 490 22.81 -8.94 -13.68
N ASP A 491 22.57 -8.36 -12.52
CA ASP A 491 21.28 -7.88 -12.04
C ASP A 491 21.49 -6.80 -10.97
N THR A 492 20.61 -5.83 -10.90
CA THR A 492 20.61 -4.76 -9.90
C THR A 492 19.23 -4.09 -9.92
N ASP A 493 18.96 -3.19 -8.99
CA ASP A 493 17.75 -2.39 -9.01
C ASP A 493 18.07 -0.93 -9.35
N PHE A 494 17.09 -0.22 -9.93
CA PHE A 494 17.10 1.23 -10.01
C PHE A 494 15.84 1.76 -9.34
N THR A 495 16.01 2.72 -8.45
CA THR A 495 14.92 3.46 -7.79
C THR A 495 14.93 4.90 -8.24
N ALA A 496 13.77 5.53 -8.25
CA ALA A 496 13.66 6.96 -8.45
C ALA A 496 12.59 7.57 -7.54
N LYS A 497 12.81 8.82 -7.10
CA LYS A 497 11.83 9.63 -6.35
C LYS A 497 11.68 11.00 -7.00
N LEU A 498 10.44 11.46 -7.09
CA LEU A 498 10.15 12.86 -7.40
C LEU A 498 10.04 13.64 -6.10
N VAL A 499 10.81 14.71 -5.99
CA VAL A 499 10.92 15.54 -4.78
C VAL A 499 10.61 16.99 -5.10
N ASP A 500 9.80 17.63 -4.25
CA ASP A 500 9.59 19.09 -4.22
C ASP A 500 10.57 19.71 -3.22
N VAL A 501 11.52 20.49 -3.71
CA VAL A 501 12.51 21.17 -2.87
C VAL A 501 12.08 22.60 -2.63
N ALA A 502 11.67 22.91 -1.41
CA ALA A 502 11.27 24.23 -1.00
C ALA A 502 12.44 25.22 -0.94
N ALA A 503 12.15 26.51 -0.89
CA ALA A 503 13.15 27.57 -0.88
C ALA A 503 14.07 27.55 0.37
N ASP A 504 13.63 26.94 1.48
CA ASP A 504 14.42 26.74 2.70
C ASP A 504 15.25 25.44 2.69
N GLY A 505 15.12 24.68 1.59
CA GLY A 505 15.81 23.43 1.36
C GLY A 505 15.08 22.18 1.88
N PHE A 506 13.88 22.29 2.48
CA PHE A 506 13.05 21.14 2.81
C PHE A 506 12.77 20.36 1.53
N ALA A 507 13.08 19.06 1.53
CA ALA A 507 12.99 18.20 0.35
C ALA A 507 11.86 17.17 0.54
N GLN A 508 10.66 17.54 0.09
CA GLN A 508 9.46 16.70 0.23
C GLN A 508 9.41 15.63 -0.86
N ASP A 509 9.47 14.36 -0.50
CA ASP A 509 9.15 13.28 -1.45
C ASP A 509 7.66 13.30 -1.81
N LEU A 510 7.36 13.11 -3.09
CA LEU A 510 5.99 13.15 -3.63
C LEU A 510 5.52 11.77 -4.09
N THR A 511 6.38 11.05 -4.76
CA THR A 511 6.11 9.71 -5.30
C THR A 511 7.42 9.03 -5.67
N GLU A 512 7.42 7.70 -5.67
CA GLU A 512 8.62 6.91 -5.90
C GLU A 512 8.33 5.61 -6.65
N GLY A 513 9.36 5.02 -7.24
CA GLY A 513 9.28 3.75 -7.94
C GLY A 513 10.60 3.00 -7.95
N ILE A 514 10.53 1.73 -8.33
CA ILE A 514 11.66 0.82 -8.45
C ILE A 514 11.50 -0.02 -9.70
N LEU A 515 12.61 -0.47 -10.27
CA LEU A 515 12.65 -1.52 -11.29
C LEU A 515 13.82 -2.46 -11.00
N ARG A 516 13.51 -3.74 -10.80
CA ARG A 516 14.50 -4.82 -10.76
C ARG A 516 14.88 -5.23 -12.17
N MET A 517 16.14 -5.06 -12.55
CA MET A 517 16.60 -5.13 -13.94
C MET A 517 16.34 -6.46 -14.64
N ARG A 518 16.25 -7.56 -13.91
CA ARG A 518 15.89 -8.86 -14.52
C ARG A 518 14.47 -8.86 -15.08
N TYR A 519 13.57 -7.97 -14.60
CA TYR A 519 12.18 -7.83 -15.05
C TYR A 519 11.94 -6.67 -16.03
N ARG A 520 13.00 -5.98 -16.47
CA ARG A 520 12.89 -4.84 -17.40
C ARG A 520 12.20 -5.15 -18.74
N VAL A 521 12.15 -6.41 -19.14
CA VAL A 521 11.57 -6.84 -20.42
C VAL A 521 10.16 -7.40 -20.23
N SER A 522 9.95 -8.16 -19.15
CA SER A 522 8.68 -8.81 -18.87
C SER A 522 8.56 -9.07 -17.35
N PRO A 523 7.37 -8.88 -16.75
CA PRO A 523 7.11 -9.33 -15.40
C PRO A 523 6.94 -10.86 -15.29
N GLU A 524 6.72 -11.55 -16.41
CA GLU A 524 6.41 -12.99 -16.44
C GLU A 524 7.66 -13.87 -16.45
N HIS A 525 8.82 -13.34 -16.80
CA HIS A 525 10.07 -14.10 -16.84
C HIS A 525 11.29 -13.19 -16.77
N THR A 526 12.31 -13.69 -16.13
CA THR A 526 13.55 -12.94 -15.91
C THR A 526 14.47 -12.94 -17.13
N THR A 527 15.16 -11.80 -17.33
CA THR A 527 16.25 -11.66 -18.29
C THR A 527 17.40 -10.89 -17.64
N LEU A 528 18.50 -11.58 -17.33
CA LEU A 528 19.66 -10.97 -16.70
C LEU A 528 20.32 -9.93 -17.63
N MET A 529 21.04 -8.99 -17.03
CA MET A 529 21.83 -7.99 -17.75
C MET A 529 23.16 -8.61 -18.27
N ASN A 530 23.69 -8.02 -19.33
CA ASN A 530 25.11 -8.17 -19.68
C ASN A 530 25.88 -7.02 -19.01
N PRO A 531 26.88 -7.30 -18.18
CA PRO A 531 27.65 -6.25 -17.51
C PRO A 531 28.26 -5.28 -18.53
N GLY A 532 28.11 -3.97 -18.27
CA GLY A 532 28.62 -2.91 -19.13
C GLY A 532 27.75 -2.56 -20.36
N GLN A 533 26.74 -3.36 -20.69
CA GLN A 533 25.76 -3.03 -21.74
C GLN A 533 24.84 -1.90 -21.27
N ILE A 534 24.52 -0.98 -22.20
CA ILE A 534 23.55 0.10 -21.94
C ILE A 534 22.14 -0.41 -22.23
N TYR A 535 21.22 -0.08 -21.35
CA TYR A 535 19.79 -0.37 -21.45
C TYR A 535 18.99 0.91 -21.31
N GLU A 536 18.01 1.10 -22.15
CA GLU A 536 16.94 2.06 -21.92
C GLU A 536 15.87 1.39 -21.04
N ILE A 537 15.49 2.05 -19.94
CA ILE A 537 14.48 1.56 -19.01
C ILE A 537 13.46 2.66 -18.72
N SER A 538 12.26 2.24 -18.35
CA SER A 538 11.19 3.11 -17.87
C SER A 538 10.86 2.73 -16.44
N LEU A 539 11.05 3.65 -15.49
CA LEU A 539 10.61 3.53 -14.11
C LEU A 539 9.25 4.19 -13.98
N ASP A 540 8.27 3.43 -13.54
CA ASP A 540 6.97 3.94 -13.12
C ASP A 540 7.07 4.43 -11.66
N LEU A 541 6.88 5.73 -11.44
CA LEU A 541 6.81 6.35 -10.12
C LEU A 541 5.35 6.54 -9.68
N TRP A 542 4.43 5.80 -10.26
CA TRP A 542 2.99 5.96 -10.09
C TRP A 542 2.51 7.35 -10.50
N ALA A 543 1.95 8.14 -9.57
CA ALA A 543 1.34 9.41 -9.92
C ALA A 543 1.36 10.38 -8.76
N THR A 544 1.18 11.67 -9.08
CA THR A 544 1.02 12.72 -8.08
C THR A 544 0.06 13.81 -8.55
N SER A 545 -0.40 14.64 -7.63
CA SER A 545 -0.96 15.97 -7.91
C SER A 545 -0.32 16.97 -6.96
N ASN A 546 0.55 17.82 -7.49
CA ASN A 546 1.31 18.81 -6.71
C ASN A 546 1.48 20.12 -7.49
N VAL A 547 1.39 21.22 -6.80
CA VAL A 547 1.85 22.53 -7.28
C VAL A 547 3.23 22.80 -6.70
N PHE A 548 4.25 22.71 -7.53
CA PHE A 548 5.56 23.23 -7.20
C PHE A 548 5.49 24.74 -7.17
N LEU A 549 5.63 25.34 -6.01
CA LEU A 549 5.47 26.78 -5.85
C LEU A 549 6.63 27.57 -6.48
N ARG A 550 6.40 28.80 -6.83
CA ARG A 550 7.46 29.74 -7.25
C ARG A 550 8.59 29.75 -6.21
N GLY A 551 9.83 29.60 -6.66
CA GLY A 551 11.02 29.51 -5.82
C GLY A 551 11.35 28.11 -5.35
N HIS A 552 10.47 27.12 -5.50
CA HIS A 552 10.77 25.70 -5.30
C HIS A 552 11.53 25.14 -6.50
N SER A 553 12.07 23.94 -6.36
CA SER A 553 12.75 23.21 -7.43
C SER A 553 12.21 21.78 -7.51
N LEU A 554 12.08 21.27 -8.73
CA LEU A 554 11.86 19.85 -8.97
C LEU A 554 13.19 19.13 -8.81
N ARG A 555 13.16 17.98 -8.13
CA ARG A 555 14.31 17.09 -8.02
C ARG A 555 13.92 15.66 -8.35
N LEU A 556 14.79 14.97 -9.09
CA LEU A 556 14.76 13.54 -9.28
C LEU A 556 15.93 12.94 -8.50
N GLU A 557 15.62 12.08 -7.52
CA GLU A 557 16.60 11.20 -6.90
C GLU A 557 16.70 9.90 -7.67
N ILE A 558 17.91 9.34 -7.83
CA ILE A 558 18.13 8.01 -8.41
C ILE A 558 19.09 7.24 -7.50
N ALA A 559 18.74 6.00 -7.18
CA ALA A 559 19.55 5.08 -6.40
C ALA A 559 19.35 3.63 -6.87
N SER A 560 19.84 2.65 -6.09
CA SER A 560 19.67 1.22 -6.39
C SER A 560 19.06 0.44 -5.22
N SER A 561 18.46 1.12 -4.26
CA SER A 561 17.76 0.49 -3.13
C SER A 561 16.86 1.51 -2.44
N ASN A 562 15.87 1.00 -1.73
CA ASN A 562 14.97 1.72 -0.84
C ASN A 562 14.55 0.71 0.24
N PHE A 563 15.47 0.44 1.17
CA PHE A 563 15.39 -0.65 2.14
C PHE A 563 14.96 -0.13 3.53
N PRO A 564 14.05 -0.80 4.22
CA PRO A 564 13.47 -2.10 3.95
C PRO A 564 12.09 -2.08 3.25
N ARG A 565 11.64 -0.94 2.68
CA ARG A 565 10.42 -0.99 1.87
C ARG A 565 10.52 -2.13 0.87
N PHE A 566 11.56 -2.11 0.02
CA PHE A 566 11.86 -3.21 -0.89
C PHE A 566 13.01 -4.08 -0.37
N ASP A 567 13.04 -5.33 -0.78
CA ASP A 567 14.16 -6.23 -0.54
C ASP A 567 15.43 -5.76 -1.30
N ARG A 568 16.60 -6.12 -0.78
CA ARG A 568 17.88 -5.76 -1.38
C ARG A 568 18.23 -6.71 -2.52
N ASN A 569 18.47 -6.18 -3.71
CA ASN A 569 19.04 -6.99 -4.79
C ASN A 569 20.49 -7.38 -4.44
N PRO A 570 20.83 -8.68 -4.44
CA PRO A 570 22.19 -9.14 -4.13
C PRO A 570 23.20 -8.86 -5.27
N ASN A 571 22.77 -8.38 -6.44
CA ASN A 571 23.54 -8.13 -7.65
C ASN A 571 24.15 -9.39 -8.33
N THR A 572 23.89 -10.58 -7.81
CA THR A 572 24.50 -11.84 -8.25
C THR A 572 23.72 -12.56 -9.34
N GLY A 573 22.50 -12.08 -9.66
CA GLY A 573 21.56 -12.80 -10.54
C GLY A 573 20.90 -14.02 -9.88
N ALA A 574 21.25 -14.36 -8.64
CA ALA A 574 20.56 -15.40 -7.87
C ALA A 574 19.12 -14.96 -7.52
N GLU A 575 18.25 -15.93 -7.25
CA GLU A 575 16.93 -15.64 -6.69
C GLU A 575 17.10 -14.99 -5.31
N THR A 576 16.47 -13.83 -5.11
CA THR A 576 16.65 -13.02 -3.89
C THR A 576 16.30 -13.79 -2.63
N ARG A 577 15.22 -14.59 -2.65
CA ARG A 577 14.78 -15.44 -1.52
C ARG A 577 15.82 -16.46 -1.06
N ALA A 578 16.73 -16.88 -1.94
CA ALA A 578 17.72 -17.92 -1.69
C ALA A 578 19.16 -17.37 -1.63
N ALA A 579 19.37 -16.09 -1.97
CA ALA A 579 20.69 -15.49 -2.05
C ALA A 579 21.33 -15.40 -0.64
N ARG A 580 22.53 -15.99 -0.51
CA ARG A 580 23.33 -15.96 0.74
C ARG A 580 24.53 -15.05 0.64
N THR A 581 24.85 -14.60 -0.57
CA THR A 581 25.97 -13.70 -0.87
C THR A 581 25.50 -12.55 -1.74
N SER A 582 26.15 -11.43 -1.62
CA SER A 582 25.93 -10.26 -2.45
C SER A 582 27.26 -9.72 -2.97
N VAL A 583 27.22 -8.95 -4.03
CA VAL A 583 28.37 -8.23 -4.58
C VAL A 583 27.99 -6.76 -4.77
N THR A 584 28.98 -5.89 -4.67
CA THR A 584 28.78 -4.48 -5.01
C THR A 584 28.62 -4.32 -6.52
N ALA A 585 27.81 -3.35 -6.94
CA ALA A 585 27.63 -2.99 -8.35
C ALA A 585 28.03 -1.53 -8.60
N SER A 586 28.77 -1.30 -9.67
CA SER A 586 28.99 0.03 -10.21
C SER A 586 27.88 0.32 -11.21
N ASN A 587 26.94 1.18 -10.84
CA ASN A 587 25.78 1.58 -11.63
C ASN A 587 26.01 2.95 -12.25
N THR A 588 25.60 3.12 -13.50
CA THR A 588 25.85 4.33 -14.28
C THR A 588 24.56 4.80 -14.94
N ILE A 589 24.29 6.10 -14.87
CA ILE A 589 23.24 6.79 -15.60
C ILE A 589 23.88 7.61 -16.73
N LEU A 590 23.42 7.38 -17.94
CA LEU A 590 23.84 8.14 -19.12
C LEU A 590 22.81 9.23 -19.41
N HIS A 591 23.28 10.41 -19.82
CA HIS A 591 22.43 11.56 -20.14
C HIS A 591 23.10 12.43 -21.21
N ASP A 592 23.64 11.80 -22.25
CA ASP A 592 24.17 12.48 -23.42
C ASP A 592 23.15 12.52 -24.59
N ALA A 593 23.52 13.11 -25.71
CA ALA A 593 22.65 13.24 -26.87
C ALA A 593 22.17 11.91 -27.48
N GLN A 594 22.89 10.80 -27.26
CA GLN A 594 22.51 9.46 -27.74
C GLN A 594 21.70 8.70 -26.68
N HIS A 595 21.80 9.10 -25.42
CA HIS A 595 21.17 8.46 -24.26
C HIS A 595 20.47 9.53 -23.40
N PRO A 596 19.42 10.20 -23.91
CA PRO A 596 18.81 11.36 -23.27
C PRO A 596 17.87 10.95 -22.13
N SER A 597 18.42 10.57 -20.98
CA SER A 597 17.64 10.27 -19.77
C SER A 597 16.79 11.46 -19.37
N ALA A 598 15.53 11.21 -18.99
CA ALA A 598 14.57 12.27 -18.69
C ALA A 598 13.51 11.84 -17.67
N LEU A 599 13.08 12.78 -16.86
CA LEU A 599 11.85 12.73 -16.09
C LEU A 599 10.69 13.22 -16.96
N VAL A 600 9.59 12.48 -16.99
CA VAL A 600 8.37 12.83 -17.75
C VAL A 600 7.24 13.11 -16.77
N LEU A 601 6.68 14.31 -16.83
CA LEU A 601 5.61 14.80 -15.97
C LEU A 601 4.41 15.24 -16.81
N LEU A 602 3.21 15.06 -16.27
CA LEU A 602 2.00 15.65 -16.83
C LEU A 602 1.77 17.04 -16.20
N VAL A 603 2.08 18.07 -16.97
CA VAL A 603 1.97 19.47 -16.54
C VAL A 603 0.60 20.03 -16.92
N MET A 604 -0.09 20.61 -15.95
CA MET A 604 -1.36 21.29 -16.18
C MET A 604 -1.13 22.63 -16.87
N PRO A 605 -2.02 23.03 -17.81
CA PRO A 605 -1.94 24.36 -18.42
C PRO A 605 -2.00 25.46 -17.36
N SER A 606 -1.20 26.50 -17.53
CA SER A 606 -1.28 27.70 -16.69
C SER A 606 -2.70 28.32 -16.78
N LYS A 607 -3.28 28.66 -15.64
CA LYS A 607 -4.58 29.32 -15.58
C LYS A 607 -4.49 30.76 -16.10
#